data_a0ea0b1af2522db6ed258a2c6aab7b63
#
_entry.id   a0ea0b1af2522db6ed258a2c6aab7b63
#
_cell.length_a   1.000
_cell.length_b   1.000
_cell.length_c   1.000
_cell.angle_alpha   90.00
_cell.angle_beta   90.00
_cell.angle_gamma   90.00
#
_symmetry.space_group_name_H-M   'P 1'
#
loop_
_entity.id
_entity.type
_entity.pdbx_description
1 polymer ?
#
loop_
_entity_poly.entity_id
_entity_poly.type
_entity_poly.pdbx_seq_one_letter_code
_entity_poly.pdbx_strand_id
1 'polypeptide(L)'
;MQEHLSPAEIEFNIPPIVTQVMQIGSKTQAFSLESREIVPRIRDAKVVHSVCPYCAVGCGLNVYVKDGRVIDIEGNPDSPINHGTLCPKGAATFQYTVNPNRLTQVLHRAPYSDHWEVKSLDWAMEQIAQRIKQTRDETFVEHLSDGREVNHTLGIASLGDATLDVEENYLMKKLFSGGLGIVSIENQARI
;
A
#
# COMPACT_ATOMS: atom_id res chain seq x y z
N MET A 1 -36.96 -57.04 -15.82
CA MET A 1 -37.76 -55.87 -15.47
C MET A 1 -36.88 -55.01 -14.56
N GLN A 2 -36.26 -53.98 -15.11
CA GLN A 2 -35.51 -52.98 -14.30
C GLN A 2 -36.53 -51.92 -13.92
N GLU A 3 -36.86 -51.84 -12.65
CA GLU A 3 -37.64 -50.74 -12.10
C GLU A 3 -36.79 -49.51 -12.11
N HIS A 4 -37.13 -48.51 -12.92
CA HIS A 4 -36.58 -47.17 -12.88
C HIS A 4 -37.11 -46.52 -11.60
N LEU A 5 -36.26 -46.44 -10.58
CA LEU A 5 -36.49 -45.57 -9.41
C LEU A 5 -36.53 -44.11 -9.89
N SER A 6 -37.62 -43.43 -9.56
CA SER A 6 -37.76 -42.00 -9.89
C SER A 6 -36.76 -41.17 -9.07
N PRO A 7 -36.28 -40.02 -9.58
CA PRO A 7 -35.30 -39.15 -8.88
C PRO A 7 -35.79 -38.62 -7.50
N ALA A 8 -37.07 -38.83 -7.18
CA ALA A 8 -37.69 -38.34 -5.94
C ALA A 8 -37.49 -39.27 -4.72
N GLU A 9 -36.99 -40.50 -4.91
CA GLU A 9 -36.87 -41.50 -3.84
C GLU A 9 -35.45 -41.68 -3.28
N ILE A 10 -34.48 -40.87 -3.73
CA ILE A 10 -33.14 -40.86 -3.16
C ILE A 10 -33.08 -39.74 -2.13
N GLU A 11 -33.58 -39.98 -0.93
CA GLU A 11 -33.27 -39.10 0.22
C GLU A 11 -31.82 -39.33 0.66
N PHE A 12 -30.92 -38.51 0.14
CA PHE A 12 -29.60 -38.40 0.74
C PHE A 12 -29.76 -37.71 2.10
N ASN A 13 -29.41 -38.42 3.16
CA ASN A 13 -29.29 -37.82 4.49
C ASN A 13 -28.05 -36.96 4.52
N ILE A 14 -28.15 -35.77 3.91
CA ILE A 14 -27.05 -34.78 3.80
C ILE A 14 -26.90 -34.12 5.16
N PRO A 15 -25.69 -34.12 5.77
CA PRO A 15 -25.47 -33.41 7.03
C PRO A 15 -25.94 -31.96 6.96
N PRO A 16 -26.52 -31.40 8.02
CA PRO A 16 -27.04 -30.02 8.03
C PRO A 16 -26.09 -28.98 7.50
N ILE A 17 -24.76 -29.13 7.77
CA ILE A 17 -23.74 -28.24 7.28
C ILE A 17 -23.61 -28.23 5.75
N VAL A 18 -23.76 -29.40 5.10
CA VAL A 18 -23.71 -29.53 3.62
C VAL A 18 -24.93 -28.87 3.00
N THR A 19 -26.09 -29.02 3.62
CA THR A 19 -27.33 -28.37 3.19
C THR A 19 -27.20 -26.87 3.28
N GLN A 20 -26.57 -26.33 4.34
CA GLN A 20 -26.29 -24.92 4.49
C GLN A 20 -25.33 -24.38 3.41
N VAL A 21 -24.28 -25.15 3.09
CA VAL A 21 -23.31 -24.73 2.04
C VAL A 21 -23.98 -24.73 0.65
N MET A 22 -24.86 -25.68 0.35
CA MET A 22 -25.59 -25.71 -0.92
C MET A 22 -26.63 -24.58 -1.07
N GLN A 23 -27.03 -23.95 0.04
CA GLN A 23 -27.94 -22.80 0.03
C GLN A 23 -27.19 -21.43 -0.13
N ILE A 24 -25.87 -21.46 -0.14
CA ILE A 24 -25.06 -20.25 -0.43
C ILE A 24 -25.39 -19.75 -1.84
N GLY A 25 -25.93 -18.54 -1.92
CA GLY A 25 -26.35 -17.93 -3.20
C GLY A 25 -27.84 -18.03 -3.50
N SER A 26 -28.64 -18.78 -2.72
CA SER A 26 -30.09 -18.71 -2.85
C SER A 26 -30.60 -17.37 -2.29
N LYS A 27 -31.33 -16.62 -3.10
CA LYS A 27 -31.89 -15.31 -2.73
C LYS A 27 -32.95 -15.38 -1.62
N THR A 28 -33.31 -16.56 -1.15
CA THR A 28 -34.54 -16.77 -0.37
C THR A 28 -34.33 -17.16 1.08
N GLN A 29 -33.15 -17.65 1.50
CA GLN A 29 -32.92 -18.05 2.89
C GLN A 29 -31.49 -17.77 3.37
N ALA A 30 -31.35 -17.02 4.46
CA ALA A 30 -30.13 -16.96 5.24
C ALA A 30 -29.97 -18.26 6.07
N PHE A 31 -28.73 -18.60 6.47
CA PHE A 31 -28.43 -19.83 7.24
C PHE A 31 -29.15 -19.91 8.60
N SER A 32 -29.40 -18.74 9.21
CA SER A 32 -30.19 -18.62 10.45
C SER A 32 -31.01 -17.32 10.41
N LEU A 33 -31.97 -17.20 11.34
CA LEU A 33 -32.72 -15.96 11.50
C LEU A 33 -31.81 -14.77 11.83
N GLU A 34 -30.81 -14.97 12.67
CA GLU A 34 -29.81 -13.97 13.02
C GLU A 34 -29.01 -13.52 11.79
N SER A 35 -28.62 -14.46 10.91
CA SER A 35 -27.87 -14.13 9.68
C SER A 35 -28.68 -13.27 8.71
N ARG A 36 -30.01 -13.26 8.81
CA ARG A 36 -30.87 -12.38 7.98
C ARG A 36 -30.82 -10.92 8.43
N GLU A 37 -30.54 -10.69 9.69
CA GLU A 37 -30.48 -9.36 10.29
C GLU A 37 -29.08 -8.74 10.17
N ILE A 38 -28.07 -9.60 9.95
CA ILE A 38 -26.69 -9.13 9.79
C ILE A 38 -26.53 -8.40 8.45
N VAL A 39 -26.20 -7.13 8.55
CA VAL A 39 -25.87 -6.28 7.40
C VAL A 39 -24.34 -6.24 7.26
N PRO A 40 -23.77 -6.73 6.17
CA PRO A 40 -22.32 -6.58 5.94
C PRO A 40 -21.90 -5.13 6.01
N ARG A 41 -20.73 -4.86 6.62
CA ARG A 41 -20.17 -3.51 6.77
C ARG A 41 -20.10 -2.76 5.43
N ILE A 42 -19.78 -3.47 4.36
CA ILE A 42 -19.61 -2.91 3.01
C ILE A 42 -20.92 -2.72 2.23
N ARG A 43 -22.07 -3.10 2.80
CA ARG A 43 -23.36 -2.91 2.12
C ARG A 43 -23.61 -1.42 1.86
N ASP A 44 -24.01 -1.10 0.64
CA ASP A 44 -24.27 0.26 0.16
C ASP A 44 -23.05 1.19 0.19
N ALA A 45 -21.84 0.64 0.31
CA ALA A 45 -20.62 1.40 0.18
C ALA A 45 -20.30 1.66 -1.30
N LYS A 46 -19.76 2.84 -1.60
CA LYS A 46 -19.16 3.13 -2.90
C LYS A 46 -17.83 2.41 -2.99
N VAL A 47 -17.62 1.67 -4.07
CA VAL A 47 -16.33 1.04 -4.37
C VAL A 47 -15.48 1.98 -5.23
N VAL A 48 -14.25 2.20 -4.81
CA VAL A 48 -13.23 2.96 -5.55
C VAL A 48 -12.03 2.05 -5.77
N HIS A 49 -11.60 1.91 -7.02
CA HIS A 49 -10.41 1.13 -7.34
C HIS A 49 -9.14 1.90 -6.98
N SER A 50 -8.17 1.21 -6.42
CA SER A 50 -6.88 1.77 -6.03
C SER A 50 -5.78 0.72 -6.18
N VAL A 51 -4.56 1.09 -5.86
CA VAL A 51 -3.38 0.23 -5.88
C VAL A 51 -2.81 0.12 -4.47
N CYS A 52 -2.32 -1.05 -4.12
CA CYS A 52 -1.68 -1.28 -2.82
C CYS A 52 -0.41 -0.41 -2.69
N PRO A 53 -0.29 0.39 -1.62
CA PRO A 53 0.84 1.31 -1.46
C PRO A 53 2.11 0.66 -0.92
N TYR A 54 2.15 -0.68 -0.84
CA TYR A 54 3.21 -1.35 -0.09
C TYR A 54 4.45 -1.68 -0.91
N CYS A 55 4.30 -2.18 -2.12
CA CYS A 55 5.45 -2.54 -2.95
C CYS A 55 5.13 -2.43 -4.45
N ALA A 56 6.17 -2.48 -5.27
CA ALA A 56 6.10 -2.33 -6.72
C ALA A 56 5.29 -3.42 -7.45
N VAL A 57 4.78 -4.44 -6.75
CA VAL A 57 3.87 -5.44 -7.36
C VAL A 57 2.59 -4.79 -7.87
N GLY A 58 2.12 -3.72 -7.21
CA GLY A 58 0.97 -2.95 -7.69
C GLY A 58 -0.36 -3.70 -7.62
N CYS A 59 -0.58 -4.49 -6.55
CA CYS A 59 -1.84 -5.22 -6.36
C CYS A 59 -3.06 -4.29 -6.39
N GLY A 60 -4.06 -4.61 -7.23
CA GLY A 60 -5.31 -3.85 -7.31
C GLY A 60 -6.16 -4.03 -6.05
N LEU A 61 -6.75 -2.93 -5.59
CA LEU A 61 -7.58 -2.85 -4.39
C LEU A 61 -8.98 -2.34 -4.72
N ASN A 62 -9.98 -2.87 -4.00
CA ASN A 62 -11.31 -2.30 -3.85
C ASN A 62 -11.39 -1.57 -2.52
N VAL A 63 -11.49 -0.25 -2.57
CA VAL A 63 -11.65 0.61 -1.40
C VAL A 63 -13.12 0.91 -1.22
N TYR A 64 -13.68 0.49 -0.09
CA TYR A 64 -15.09 0.72 0.24
C TYR A 64 -15.24 2.00 1.04
N VAL A 65 -16.02 2.93 0.50
CA VAL A 65 -16.24 4.26 1.09
C VAL A 65 -17.72 4.44 1.42
N LYS A 66 -18.02 4.82 2.64
CA LYS A 66 -19.37 5.16 3.09
C LYS A 66 -19.32 6.43 3.95
N ASP A 67 -20.23 7.36 3.71
CA ASP A 67 -20.31 8.63 4.42
C ASP A 67 -18.97 9.41 4.47
N GLY A 68 -18.24 9.38 3.34
CA GLY A 68 -16.94 10.05 3.21
C GLY A 68 -15.78 9.39 3.95
N ARG A 69 -15.98 8.18 4.49
CA ARG A 69 -14.96 7.44 5.23
C ARG A 69 -14.64 6.11 4.56
N VAL A 70 -13.38 5.73 4.56
CA VAL A 70 -12.96 4.37 4.19
C VAL A 70 -13.40 3.43 5.31
N ILE A 71 -14.19 2.42 4.94
CA ILE A 71 -14.75 1.44 5.88
C ILE A 71 -14.17 0.04 5.69
N ASP A 72 -13.63 -0.26 4.52
CA ASP A 72 -12.91 -1.51 4.24
C ASP A 72 -12.00 -1.38 3.01
N ILE A 73 -11.01 -2.26 2.89
CA ILE A 73 -10.16 -2.41 1.71
C ILE A 73 -9.91 -3.89 1.48
N GLU A 74 -10.21 -4.36 0.27
CA GLU A 74 -10.02 -5.75 -0.15
C GLU A 74 -9.26 -5.80 -1.48
N GLY A 75 -8.76 -6.98 -1.86
CA GLY A 75 -8.17 -7.18 -3.17
C GLY A 75 -9.23 -7.09 -4.28
N ASN A 76 -8.88 -6.45 -5.39
CA ASN A 76 -9.74 -6.36 -6.55
C ASN A 76 -9.67 -7.65 -7.37
N PRO A 77 -10.76 -8.44 -7.49
CA PRO A 77 -10.78 -9.67 -8.28
C PRO A 77 -10.58 -9.45 -9.79
N ASP A 78 -10.89 -8.25 -10.28
CA ASP A 78 -10.72 -7.89 -11.70
C ASP A 78 -9.29 -7.42 -12.03
N SER A 79 -8.43 -7.26 -11.02
CA SER A 79 -7.03 -6.91 -11.22
C SER A 79 -6.27 -8.05 -11.89
N PRO A 80 -5.60 -7.80 -13.03
CA PRO A 80 -4.81 -8.83 -13.72
C PRO A 80 -3.54 -9.23 -12.96
N ILE A 81 -3.18 -8.49 -11.91
CA ILE A 81 -1.96 -8.71 -11.13
C ILE A 81 -2.21 -9.69 -9.99
N ASN A 82 -3.25 -9.46 -9.20
CA ASN A 82 -3.48 -10.21 -7.96
C ASN A 82 -4.80 -10.97 -7.91
N HIS A 83 -5.73 -10.77 -8.87
CA HIS A 83 -7.01 -11.48 -8.94
C HIS A 83 -7.74 -11.56 -7.59
N GLY A 84 -7.73 -10.46 -6.83
CA GLY A 84 -8.35 -10.38 -5.51
C GLY A 84 -7.49 -10.91 -4.35
N THR A 85 -6.38 -11.57 -4.62
CA THR A 85 -5.48 -12.11 -3.57
C THR A 85 -4.57 -11.01 -3.04
N LEU A 86 -4.40 -10.96 -1.73
CA LEU A 86 -3.48 -10.03 -1.06
C LEU A 86 -2.53 -10.78 -0.13
N CYS A 87 -1.27 -10.35 -0.07
CA CYS A 87 -0.36 -10.77 0.98
C CYS A 87 -0.77 -10.14 2.34
N PRO A 88 -0.23 -10.59 3.47
CA PRO A 88 -0.59 -10.05 4.79
C PRO A 88 -0.46 -8.52 4.89
N LYS A 89 0.52 -7.90 4.23
CA LYS A 89 0.69 -6.45 4.21
C LYS A 89 -0.44 -5.76 3.43
N GLY A 90 -0.77 -6.26 2.24
CA GLY A 90 -1.88 -5.75 1.44
C GLY A 90 -3.22 -5.92 2.15
N ALA A 91 -3.45 -7.05 2.82
CA ALA A 91 -4.65 -7.30 3.61
C ALA A 91 -4.77 -6.33 4.82
N ALA A 92 -3.65 -5.86 5.36
CA ALA A 92 -3.62 -4.88 6.45
C ALA A 92 -3.78 -3.42 6.00
N THR A 93 -3.95 -3.15 4.70
CA THR A 93 -3.99 -1.78 4.15
C THR A 93 -5.09 -0.93 4.78
N PHE A 94 -6.27 -1.52 5.06
CA PHE A 94 -7.35 -0.80 5.75
C PHE A 94 -6.91 -0.30 7.14
N GLN A 95 -6.36 -1.21 7.98
CA GLN A 95 -5.91 -0.86 9.33
C GLN A 95 -4.80 0.19 9.29
N TYR A 96 -3.88 0.08 8.35
CA TYR A 96 -2.84 1.08 8.13
C TYR A 96 -3.43 2.44 7.75
N THR A 97 -4.40 2.47 6.84
CA THR A 97 -4.99 3.72 6.34
C THR A 97 -5.76 4.49 7.42
N VAL A 98 -6.52 3.77 8.26
CA VAL A 98 -7.38 4.39 9.29
C VAL A 98 -6.73 4.43 10.68
N ASN A 99 -5.48 4.06 10.82
CA ASN A 99 -4.79 4.01 12.10
C ASN A 99 -4.70 5.41 12.75
N PRO A 100 -5.25 5.62 13.94
CA PRO A 100 -5.19 6.91 14.61
C PRO A 100 -3.76 7.31 15.05
N ASN A 101 -2.84 6.35 15.11
CA ASN A 101 -1.44 6.60 15.48
C ASN A 101 -0.55 6.97 14.29
N ARG A 102 -1.12 7.17 13.09
CA ARG A 102 -0.33 7.65 11.94
C ARG A 102 0.25 9.02 12.25
N LEU A 103 1.54 9.18 11.92
CA LEU A 103 2.20 10.48 11.98
C LEU A 103 1.64 11.37 10.86
N THR A 104 0.95 12.44 11.25
CA THR A 104 0.36 13.42 10.33
C THR A 104 1.05 14.77 10.39
N GLN A 105 2.08 14.88 11.22
CA GLN A 105 2.82 16.12 11.48
C GLN A 105 4.32 15.86 11.37
N VAL A 106 5.08 16.90 11.03
CA VAL A 106 6.53 16.88 11.10
C VAL A 106 6.96 16.93 12.55
N LEU A 107 7.75 15.93 12.95
CA LEU A 107 8.35 15.88 14.27
C LEU A 107 9.86 16.12 14.15
N HIS A 108 10.37 17.10 14.86
CA HIS A 108 11.78 17.42 14.96
C HIS A 108 12.29 17.17 16.37
N ARG A 109 13.46 16.56 16.48
CA ARG A 109 14.18 16.46 17.73
C ARG A 109 15.57 17.07 17.55
N ALA A 110 15.88 18.12 18.31
CA ALA A 110 17.19 18.72 18.30
C ALA A 110 18.27 17.73 18.78
N PRO A 111 19.53 17.87 18.35
CA PRO A 111 20.64 17.08 18.88
C PRO A 111 20.65 17.07 20.42
N TYR A 112 20.80 15.89 21.02
CA TYR A 112 20.82 15.66 22.47
C TYR A 112 19.52 15.99 23.23
N SER A 113 18.43 16.40 22.53
CA SER A 113 17.11 16.58 23.14
C SER A 113 16.45 15.24 23.48
N ASP A 114 15.67 15.21 24.54
CA ASP A 114 14.87 14.05 24.97
C ASP A 114 13.41 14.12 24.53
N HIS A 115 13.00 15.22 23.88
CA HIS A 115 11.62 15.42 23.41
C HIS A 115 11.53 15.77 21.93
N TRP A 116 10.35 15.54 21.36
CA TRP A 116 10.01 15.87 19.99
C TRP A 116 9.16 17.14 19.94
N GLU A 117 9.43 17.98 18.98
CA GLU A 117 8.67 19.21 18.70
C GLU A 117 7.95 19.08 17.37
N VAL A 118 6.71 19.56 17.33
CA VAL A 118 5.94 19.68 16.07
C VAL A 118 6.45 20.89 15.31
N LYS A 119 6.78 20.71 14.04
CA LYS A 119 7.19 21.77 13.11
C LYS A 119 6.27 21.81 11.90
N SER A 120 6.25 22.93 11.17
CA SER A 120 5.55 23.02 9.90
C SER A 120 6.31 22.24 8.81
N LEU A 121 5.60 21.83 7.76
CA LEU A 121 6.22 21.21 6.59
C LEU A 121 7.20 22.19 5.91
N ASP A 122 6.82 23.45 5.77
CA ASP A 122 7.68 24.48 5.16
C ASP A 122 8.99 24.64 5.90
N TRP A 123 8.94 24.67 7.24
CA TRP A 123 10.16 24.71 8.05
C TRP A 123 11.05 23.49 7.79
N ALA A 124 10.46 22.30 7.71
CA ALA A 124 11.22 21.07 7.47
C ALA A 124 11.86 21.06 6.08
N MET A 125 11.11 21.47 5.06
CA MET A 125 11.62 21.54 3.69
C MET A 125 12.75 22.57 3.55
N GLU A 126 12.64 23.73 4.21
CA GLU A 126 13.70 24.72 4.25
C GLU A 126 14.98 24.16 4.90
N GLN A 127 14.87 23.49 6.06
CA GLN A 127 16.02 22.88 6.74
C GLN A 127 16.70 21.81 5.89
N ILE A 128 15.90 20.97 5.21
CA ILE A 128 16.40 19.92 4.31
C ILE A 128 17.13 20.56 3.12
N ALA A 129 16.52 21.55 2.47
CA ALA A 129 17.09 22.21 1.31
C ALA A 129 18.42 22.92 1.65
N GLN A 130 18.46 23.63 2.78
CA GLN A 130 19.68 24.31 3.26
C GLN A 130 20.81 23.30 3.51
N ARG A 131 20.51 22.18 4.16
CA ARG A 131 21.51 21.15 4.45
C ARG A 131 22.03 20.47 3.20
N ILE A 132 21.13 20.12 2.26
CA ILE A 132 21.52 19.56 0.96
C ILE A 132 22.41 20.55 0.21
N LYS A 133 22.00 21.83 0.14
CA LYS A 133 22.79 22.87 -0.52
C LYS A 133 24.18 23.02 0.10
N GLN A 134 24.25 23.16 1.41
CA GLN A 134 25.53 23.31 2.11
C GLN A 134 26.46 22.13 1.82
N THR A 135 25.98 20.89 2.06
CA THR A 135 26.80 19.68 1.85
C THR A 135 27.25 19.56 0.40
N ARG A 136 26.35 19.88 -0.56
CA ARG A 136 26.69 19.85 -1.97
C ARG A 136 27.75 20.89 -2.31
N ASP A 137 27.59 22.14 -1.87
CA ASP A 137 28.56 23.24 -2.15
C ASP A 137 29.95 22.91 -1.59
N GLU A 138 30.03 22.21 -0.45
CA GLU A 138 31.28 21.79 0.18
C GLU A 138 31.96 20.59 -0.50
N THR A 139 31.19 19.74 -1.19
CA THR A 139 31.68 18.42 -1.67
C THR A 139 31.50 18.18 -3.16
N PHE A 140 31.01 19.16 -3.90
CA PHE A 140 30.80 19.03 -5.34
C PHE A 140 32.11 19.09 -6.11
N VAL A 141 32.30 18.17 -7.02
CA VAL A 141 33.48 18.05 -7.88
C VAL A 141 33.03 18.15 -9.34
N GLU A 142 33.48 19.18 -10.04
CA GLU A 142 33.21 19.35 -11.47
C GLU A 142 34.16 18.48 -12.31
N HIS A 143 35.44 18.48 -11.98
CA HIS A 143 36.47 17.76 -12.71
C HIS A 143 37.36 16.98 -11.76
N LEU A 144 37.75 15.77 -12.17
CA LEU A 144 38.79 14.99 -11.49
C LEU A 144 40.19 15.60 -11.75
N SER A 145 41.20 15.15 -10.99
CA SER A 145 42.59 15.55 -11.13
C SER A 145 43.20 15.22 -12.49
N ASP A 146 42.65 14.28 -13.23
CA ASP A 146 43.04 13.89 -14.58
C ASP A 146 42.30 14.67 -15.69
N GLY A 147 41.47 15.67 -15.31
CA GLY A 147 40.76 16.57 -16.22
C GLY A 147 39.40 16.03 -16.71
N ARG A 148 38.97 14.85 -16.31
CA ARG A 148 37.63 14.29 -16.67
C ARG A 148 36.54 15.09 -15.95
N GLU A 149 35.52 15.48 -16.70
CA GLU A 149 34.31 16.12 -16.16
C GLU A 149 33.40 15.04 -15.51
N VAL A 150 32.98 15.29 -14.27
CA VAL A 150 32.21 14.33 -13.48
C VAL A 150 30.94 14.92 -12.86
N ASN A 151 30.93 16.20 -12.53
CA ASN A 151 29.76 16.94 -12.02
C ASN A 151 29.01 16.19 -10.91
N HIS A 152 29.70 15.75 -9.86
CA HIS A 152 29.10 14.91 -8.81
C HIS A 152 29.46 15.35 -7.39
N THR A 153 28.67 14.86 -6.43
CA THR A 153 29.02 14.89 -5.00
C THR A 153 29.00 13.48 -4.39
N LEU A 154 29.98 13.20 -3.53
CA LEU A 154 30.03 12.00 -2.68
C LEU A 154 29.62 12.30 -1.23
N GLY A 155 29.31 13.56 -0.90
CA GLY A 155 28.91 14.00 0.44
C GLY A 155 27.46 13.64 0.79
N ILE A 156 26.66 13.22 -0.20
CA ILE A 156 25.24 12.88 -0.02
C ILE A 156 24.96 11.51 -0.63
N ALA A 157 24.19 10.70 0.07
CA ALA A 157 23.69 9.42 -0.42
C ALA A 157 22.18 9.31 -0.22
N SER A 158 21.51 8.55 -1.08
CA SER A 158 20.10 8.19 -0.95
C SER A 158 19.96 6.69 -0.73
N LEU A 159 19.32 6.31 0.36
CA LEU A 159 18.92 4.94 0.66
C LEU A 159 17.41 4.85 0.40
N GLY A 160 17.06 4.23 -0.72
CA GLY A 160 15.67 4.02 -1.12
C GLY A 160 15.02 2.83 -0.42
N ASP A 161 13.89 2.43 -0.93
CA ASP A 161 13.03 1.40 -0.37
C ASP A 161 12.63 0.37 -1.43
N ALA A 162 12.18 -0.81 -0.98
CA ALA A 162 11.56 -1.83 -1.82
C ALA A 162 10.08 -1.50 -2.16
N THR A 163 9.52 -0.45 -1.57
CA THR A 163 8.10 -0.08 -1.70
C THR A 163 7.84 1.11 -2.61
N LEU A 164 8.88 1.65 -3.23
CA LEU A 164 8.76 2.76 -4.19
C LEU A 164 8.22 2.27 -5.53
N ASP A 165 7.29 3.00 -6.11
CA ASP A 165 6.83 2.74 -7.47
C ASP A 165 7.77 3.32 -8.54
N VAL A 166 7.44 3.10 -9.81
CA VAL A 166 8.29 3.49 -10.94
C VAL A 166 8.41 5.01 -11.04
N GLU A 167 7.32 5.73 -10.80
CA GLU A 167 7.26 7.19 -10.88
C GLU A 167 8.10 7.83 -9.78
N GLU A 168 8.03 7.31 -8.56
CA GLU A 168 8.85 7.79 -7.44
C GLU A 168 10.34 7.56 -7.72
N ASN A 169 10.72 6.36 -8.16
CA ASN A 169 12.09 6.04 -8.54
C ASN A 169 12.62 6.95 -9.65
N TYR A 170 11.78 7.25 -10.66
CA TYR A 170 12.14 8.17 -11.73
C TYR A 170 12.39 9.58 -11.21
N LEU A 171 11.49 10.11 -10.37
CA LEU A 171 11.63 11.44 -9.79
C LEU A 171 12.89 11.57 -8.91
N MET A 172 13.15 10.56 -8.07
CA MET A 172 14.34 10.51 -7.24
C MET A 172 15.61 10.50 -8.09
N LYS A 173 15.67 9.65 -9.11
CA LYS A 173 16.82 9.59 -10.01
C LYS A 173 17.03 10.90 -10.76
N LYS A 174 15.96 11.51 -11.26
CA LYS A 174 16.02 12.79 -11.97
C LYS A 174 16.52 13.93 -11.07
N LEU A 175 15.99 14.02 -9.84
CA LEU A 175 16.40 15.06 -8.88
C LEU A 175 17.80 14.80 -8.36
N PHE A 176 18.07 13.62 -7.84
CA PHE A 176 19.32 13.35 -7.13
C PHE A 176 20.51 13.24 -8.08
N SER A 177 20.43 12.42 -9.12
CA SER A 177 21.53 12.31 -10.07
C SER A 177 21.56 13.48 -11.06
N GLY A 178 20.44 13.78 -11.71
CA GLY A 178 20.41 14.79 -12.77
C GLY A 178 20.47 16.22 -12.25
N GLY A 179 19.79 16.53 -11.14
CA GLY A 179 19.72 17.88 -10.58
C GLY A 179 20.83 18.19 -9.57
N LEU A 180 21.16 17.24 -8.70
CA LEU A 180 22.08 17.46 -7.57
C LEU A 180 23.46 16.84 -7.75
N GLY A 181 23.65 15.96 -8.71
CA GLY A 181 24.91 15.25 -8.93
C GLY A 181 25.22 14.17 -7.88
N ILE A 182 24.20 13.67 -7.19
CA ILE A 182 24.35 12.58 -6.23
C ILE A 182 24.47 11.26 -6.99
N VAL A 183 25.56 10.54 -6.78
CA VAL A 183 25.84 9.26 -7.46
C VAL A 183 25.52 8.04 -6.60
N SER A 184 25.55 8.20 -5.28
CA SER A 184 25.29 7.13 -4.31
C SER A 184 23.77 7.00 -4.07
N ILE A 185 23.09 6.30 -4.98
CA ILE A 185 21.65 6.06 -4.90
C ILE A 185 21.42 4.55 -4.95
N GLU A 186 20.82 4.01 -3.91
CA GLU A 186 20.57 2.58 -3.77
C GLU A 186 19.16 2.33 -3.25
N ASN A 187 18.50 1.31 -3.79
CA ASN A 187 17.24 0.81 -3.26
C ASN A 187 17.47 -0.46 -2.45
N GLN A 188 16.62 -0.68 -1.45
CA GLN A 188 16.64 -1.91 -0.66
C GLN A 188 16.31 -3.11 -1.56
N ALA A 189 16.96 -4.23 -1.25
CA ALA A 189 16.76 -5.55 -1.83
C ALA A 189 17.12 -5.70 -3.31
N ARG A 190 16.96 -4.72 -4.16
CA ARG A 190 17.29 -4.78 -5.62
C ARG A 190 16.75 -6.03 -6.32
N ILE A 191 15.52 -6.40 -6.00
CA ILE A 191 14.87 -7.59 -6.55
C ILE A 191 14.20 -7.21 -7.87
#